data_fc5a82c029c05e608de1b5cf65766b6c
#
_entry.id   fc5a82c029c05e608de1b5cf65766b6c
#
_cell.length_a   1.000
_cell.length_b   1.000
_cell.length_c   1.000
_cell.angle_alpha   90.00
_cell.angle_beta   90.00
_cell.angle_gamma   90.00
#
_symmetry.space_group_name_H-M   'P 1'
#
loop_
_entity.id
_entity.type
_entity.pdbx_description
1 polymer ?
#
loop_
_entity_poly.entity_id
_entity_poly.type
_entity_poly.pdbx_seq_one_letter_code
_entity_poly.pdbx_strand_id
1 'polypeptide(L)'
;MATKKVSAIIKLQCPAGAATPAPPIGPALGPHGVSAPKFVQEFNDRTKSMERGLVIPVVITVYQDKSYTFVLKTPPAAVLIKKACGIQKGAGNPLLDKVATLSKKDLEEIAKTKMPDINANDIEAAKKIIAGTARSMGVEVEQ
;
A
#
# COMPACT_ATOMS: atom_id res chain seq x y z
N MET A 1 7.89 -30.48 9.03
CA MET A 1 7.72 -29.85 7.70
C MET A 1 9.00 -29.15 7.33
N ALA A 2 9.53 -29.43 6.13
CA ALA A 2 10.70 -28.73 5.66
C ALA A 2 10.32 -27.27 5.36
N THR A 3 10.91 -26.34 6.08
CA THR A 3 10.72 -24.91 5.81
C THR A 3 11.52 -24.55 4.57
N LYS A 4 10.85 -24.02 3.55
CA LYS A 4 11.51 -23.52 2.35
C LYS A 4 12.39 -22.34 2.71
N LYS A 5 13.62 -22.36 2.23
CA LYS A 5 14.52 -21.21 2.42
C LYS A 5 14.10 -20.04 1.54
N VAL A 6 13.97 -18.87 2.15
CA VAL A 6 13.66 -17.63 1.43
C VAL A 6 14.90 -17.17 0.64
N SER A 7 14.71 -16.96 -0.65
CA SER A 7 15.75 -16.41 -1.54
C SER A 7 15.72 -14.88 -1.53
N ALA A 8 14.53 -14.30 -1.64
CA ALA A 8 14.35 -12.85 -1.66
C ALA A 8 12.96 -12.45 -1.20
N ILE A 9 12.84 -11.22 -0.72
CA ILE A 9 11.56 -10.58 -0.41
C ILE A 9 11.45 -9.34 -1.29
N ILE A 10 10.34 -9.26 -2.05
CA ILE A 10 10.08 -8.17 -2.98
C ILE A 10 8.84 -7.42 -2.49
N LYS A 11 8.94 -6.10 -2.41
CA LYS A 11 7.81 -5.23 -2.04
C LYS A 11 7.42 -4.39 -3.24
N LEU A 12 6.16 -4.49 -3.66
CA LEU A 12 5.61 -3.77 -4.80
C LEU A 12 4.32 -3.07 -4.44
N GLN A 13 3.95 -2.07 -5.21
CA GLN A 13 2.65 -1.42 -5.16
C GLN A 13 1.99 -1.57 -6.53
N CYS A 14 0.82 -2.19 -6.55
CA CYS A 14 0.11 -2.49 -7.78
C CYS A 14 -1.34 -2.00 -7.70
N PRO A 15 -1.91 -1.50 -8.81
CA PRO A 15 -3.32 -1.12 -8.84
C PRO A 15 -4.21 -2.37 -8.73
N ALA A 16 -5.21 -2.31 -7.85
CA ALA A 16 -6.14 -3.42 -7.62
C ALA A 16 -6.93 -3.75 -8.89
N GLY A 17 -6.95 -5.01 -9.26
CA GLY A 17 -7.69 -5.52 -10.42
C GLY A 17 -7.18 -5.07 -11.78
N ALA A 18 -6.09 -4.31 -11.83
CA ALA A 18 -5.54 -3.72 -13.06
C ALA A 18 -4.02 -3.85 -13.16
N ALA A 19 -3.41 -4.78 -12.42
CA ALA A 19 -1.98 -5.04 -12.52
C ALA A 19 -1.64 -5.61 -13.92
N THR A 20 -0.49 -5.21 -14.44
CA THR A 20 0.02 -5.67 -15.74
C THR A 20 1.46 -6.16 -15.59
N PRO A 21 1.94 -7.06 -16.47
CA PRO A 21 3.33 -7.51 -16.44
C PRO A 21 4.36 -6.41 -16.77
N ALA A 22 3.89 -5.26 -17.19
CA ALA A 22 4.75 -4.09 -17.49
C ALA A 22 5.44 -3.56 -16.22
N PRO A 23 6.49 -2.74 -16.34
CA PRO A 23 7.12 -2.11 -15.18
C PRO A 23 6.08 -1.46 -14.24
N PRO A 24 6.25 -1.57 -12.90
CA PRO A 24 7.44 -2.10 -12.20
C PRO A 24 7.44 -3.61 -11.91
N ILE A 25 6.40 -4.35 -12.29
CA ILE A 25 6.24 -5.77 -11.89
C ILE A 25 7.24 -6.69 -12.62
N GLY A 26 7.32 -6.61 -13.94
CA GLY A 26 8.20 -7.45 -14.73
C GLY A 26 9.66 -7.36 -14.29
N PRO A 27 10.27 -6.16 -14.30
CA PRO A 27 11.65 -5.97 -13.85
C PRO A 27 11.93 -6.37 -12.41
N ALA A 28 10.93 -6.29 -11.53
CA ALA A 28 11.09 -6.68 -10.13
C ALA A 28 11.09 -8.20 -9.94
N LEU A 29 10.32 -8.93 -10.72
CA LEU A 29 10.15 -10.38 -10.60
C LEU A 29 11.14 -11.17 -11.49
N GLY A 30 11.52 -10.62 -12.63
CA GLY A 30 12.39 -11.29 -13.61
C GLY A 30 13.71 -11.80 -13.03
N PRO A 31 14.51 -10.99 -12.33
CA PRO A 31 15.78 -11.41 -11.76
C PRO A 31 15.67 -12.56 -10.75
N HIS A 32 14.51 -12.75 -10.16
CA HIS A 32 14.23 -13.80 -9.18
C HIS A 32 13.62 -15.06 -9.79
N GLY A 33 13.41 -15.08 -11.11
CA GLY A 33 12.86 -16.22 -11.81
C GLY A 33 11.36 -16.46 -11.56
N VAL A 34 10.64 -15.45 -11.10
CA VAL A 34 9.19 -15.51 -10.88
C VAL A 34 8.45 -15.12 -12.16
N SER A 35 7.43 -15.91 -12.53
CA SER A 35 6.58 -15.60 -13.68
C SER A 35 5.68 -14.40 -13.40
N ALA A 36 5.98 -13.27 -14.02
CA ALA A 36 5.20 -12.04 -13.87
C ALA A 36 3.74 -12.21 -14.34
N PRO A 37 3.44 -12.85 -15.49
CA PRO A 37 2.05 -13.05 -15.93
C PRO A 37 1.23 -13.87 -14.93
N LYS A 38 1.82 -14.92 -14.37
CA LYS A 38 1.14 -15.76 -13.36
C LYS A 38 0.84 -14.98 -12.09
N PHE A 39 1.80 -14.22 -11.58
CA PHE A 39 1.63 -13.37 -10.42
C PHE A 39 0.52 -12.32 -10.66
N VAL A 40 0.55 -11.65 -11.80
CA VAL A 40 -0.46 -10.65 -12.19
C VAL A 40 -1.86 -11.25 -12.21
N GLN A 41 -2.03 -12.42 -12.77
CA GLN A 41 -3.31 -13.12 -12.80
C GLN A 41 -3.82 -13.42 -11.38
N GLU A 42 -2.97 -14.03 -10.55
CA GLU A 42 -3.34 -14.34 -9.16
C GLU A 42 -3.65 -13.08 -8.32
N PHE A 43 -2.86 -12.01 -8.52
CA PHE A 43 -3.08 -10.72 -7.86
C PHE A 43 -4.41 -10.10 -8.28
N ASN A 44 -4.68 -10.05 -9.58
CA ASN A 44 -5.94 -9.50 -10.09
C ASN A 44 -7.15 -10.29 -9.58
N ASP A 45 -7.06 -11.62 -9.54
CA ASP A 45 -8.12 -12.48 -9.01
C ASP A 45 -8.40 -12.20 -7.52
N ARG A 46 -7.36 -12.02 -6.71
CA ARG A 46 -7.51 -11.71 -5.29
C ARG A 46 -7.99 -10.29 -5.02
N THR A 47 -7.67 -9.35 -5.89
CA THR A 47 -8.05 -7.93 -5.74
C THR A 47 -9.32 -7.55 -6.52
N LYS A 48 -9.94 -8.52 -7.18
CA LYS A 48 -11.12 -8.30 -8.02
C LYS A 48 -12.31 -7.69 -7.28
N SER A 49 -12.45 -8.03 -6.00
CA SER A 49 -13.50 -7.50 -5.12
C SER A 49 -13.17 -6.12 -4.54
N MET A 50 -11.94 -5.67 -4.71
CA MET A 50 -11.49 -4.37 -4.21
C MET A 50 -11.81 -3.26 -5.20
N GLU A 51 -11.79 -2.02 -4.72
CA GLU A 51 -12.00 -0.85 -5.57
C GLU A 51 -10.93 -0.75 -6.66
N ARG A 52 -11.36 -0.64 -7.91
CA ARG A 52 -10.44 -0.50 -9.06
C ARG A 52 -9.62 0.78 -8.96
N GLY A 53 -8.33 0.66 -9.28
CA GLY A 53 -7.41 1.78 -9.25
C GLY A 53 -6.83 2.10 -7.87
N LEU A 54 -7.32 1.44 -6.82
CA LEU A 54 -6.74 1.57 -5.49
C LEU A 54 -5.39 0.86 -5.47
N VAL A 55 -4.35 1.58 -5.06
CA VAL A 55 -2.99 1.02 -4.97
C VAL A 55 -2.92 0.07 -3.77
N ILE A 56 -2.52 -1.16 -4.02
CA ILE A 56 -2.37 -2.19 -2.98
C ILE A 56 -0.90 -2.58 -2.85
N PRO A 57 -0.29 -2.41 -1.68
CA PRO A 57 1.05 -2.92 -1.43
C PRO A 57 1.05 -4.45 -1.36
N VAL A 58 2.04 -5.05 -1.99
CA VAL A 58 2.22 -6.51 -2.03
C VAL A 58 3.61 -6.85 -1.52
N VAL A 59 3.70 -7.81 -0.62
CA VAL A 59 4.96 -8.39 -0.18
C VAL A 59 5.06 -9.79 -0.77
N ILE A 60 6.02 -9.99 -1.66
CA ILE A 60 6.25 -11.25 -2.35
C ILE A 60 7.48 -11.93 -1.74
N THR A 61 7.31 -13.13 -1.24
CA THR A 61 8.40 -13.95 -0.72
C THR A 61 8.77 -14.99 -1.77
N VAL A 62 10.00 -14.92 -2.29
CA VAL A 62 10.54 -15.87 -3.27
C VAL A 62 11.41 -16.88 -2.56
N TYR A 63 11.21 -18.15 -2.84
CA TYR A 63 11.99 -19.25 -2.26
C TYR A 63 13.07 -19.73 -3.22
N GLN A 64 14.03 -20.52 -2.70
CA GLN A 64 15.15 -21.04 -3.49
C GLN A 64 14.71 -21.96 -4.63
N ASP A 65 13.57 -22.62 -4.48
CA ASP A 65 12.97 -23.47 -5.52
C ASP A 65 12.21 -22.69 -6.60
N LYS A 66 12.34 -21.36 -6.64
CA LYS A 66 11.64 -20.42 -7.54
C LYS A 66 10.13 -20.37 -7.32
N SER A 67 9.60 -21.01 -6.28
CA SER A 67 8.23 -20.80 -5.86
C SER A 67 8.11 -19.45 -5.13
N TYR A 68 6.90 -18.93 -5.07
CA TYR A 68 6.64 -17.66 -4.37
C TYR A 68 5.32 -17.72 -3.62
N THR A 69 5.25 -16.90 -2.58
CA THR A 69 3.99 -16.57 -1.90
C THR A 69 3.90 -15.07 -1.80
N PHE A 70 2.68 -14.54 -1.74
CA PHE A 70 2.50 -13.10 -1.58
C PHE A 70 1.39 -12.78 -0.60
N VAL A 71 1.55 -11.66 0.07
CA VAL A 71 0.59 -11.12 1.04
C VAL A 71 0.16 -9.73 0.58
N LEU A 72 -1.14 -9.50 0.56
CA LEU A 72 -1.71 -8.18 0.27
C LEU A 72 -1.77 -7.38 1.57
N LYS A 73 -1.30 -6.16 1.52
CA LYS A 73 -1.39 -5.20 2.62
C LYS A 73 -2.56 -4.25 2.39
N THR A 74 -2.91 -3.47 3.42
CA THR A 74 -3.89 -2.38 3.26
C THR A 74 -3.30 -1.27 2.38
N PRO A 75 -4.15 -0.46 1.71
CA PRO A 75 -3.65 0.63 0.88
C PRO A 75 -2.71 1.56 1.65
N PRO A 76 -1.70 2.17 0.98
CA PRO A 76 -0.81 3.12 1.66
C PRO A 76 -1.60 4.27 2.28
N ALA A 77 -1.17 4.73 3.45
CA ALA A 77 -1.82 5.84 4.15
C ALA A 77 -1.93 7.09 3.27
N ALA A 78 -0.90 7.39 2.49
CA ALA A 78 -0.89 8.51 1.55
C ALA A 78 -2.02 8.43 0.52
N VAL A 79 -2.29 7.24 -0.01
CA VAL A 79 -3.37 7.02 -0.99
C VAL A 79 -4.73 7.22 -0.33
N LEU A 80 -4.93 6.70 0.87
CA LEU A 80 -6.16 6.87 1.63
C LEU A 80 -6.42 8.34 1.97
N ILE A 81 -5.40 9.08 2.37
CA ILE A 81 -5.48 10.50 2.67
C ILE A 81 -5.87 11.31 1.43
N LYS A 82 -5.21 11.06 0.30
CA LYS A 82 -5.54 11.70 -0.98
C LYS A 82 -6.99 11.47 -1.39
N LYS A 83 -7.47 10.25 -1.24
CA LYS A 83 -8.84 9.87 -1.55
C LYS A 83 -9.83 10.60 -0.64
N ALA A 84 -9.60 10.62 0.67
CA ALA A 84 -10.45 11.28 1.64
C ALA A 84 -10.52 12.80 1.42
N CYS A 85 -9.39 13.41 1.05
CA CYS A 85 -9.31 14.86 0.78
C CYS A 85 -9.71 15.24 -0.65
N GLY A 86 -9.88 14.27 -1.55
CA GLY A 86 -10.21 14.51 -2.95
C GLY A 86 -9.08 15.14 -3.76
N ILE A 87 -7.82 14.98 -3.34
CA ILE A 87 -6.64 15.51 -4.03
C ILE A 87 -5.90 14.41 -4.79
N GLN A 88 -5.27 14.77 -5.90
CA GLN A 88 -4.49 13.83 -6.71
C GLN A 88 -3.03 13.78 -6.30
N LYS A 89 -2.50 14.85 -5.77
CA LYS A 89 -1.09 14.98 -5.40
C LYS A 89 -0.93 15.79 -4.11
N GLY A 90 0.02 15.37 -3.28
CA GLY A 90 0.43 16.13 -2.10
C GLY A 90 1.21 17.39 -2.45
N ALA A 91 1.50 18.22 -1.44
CA ALA A 91 2.28 19.44 -1.62
C ALA A 91 3.73 19.15 -2.00
N GLY A 92 4.29 19.96 -2.89
CA GLY A 92 5.72 19.91 -3.20
C GLY A 92 6.60 20.38 -2.04
N ASN A 93 6.10 21.35 -1.28
CA ASN A 93 6.73 21.83 -0.05
C ASN A 93 5.71 21.84 1.10
N PRO A 94 5.60 20.75 1.86
CA PRO A 94 4.56 20.61 2.88
C PRO A 94 4.71 21.57 4.07
N LEU A 95 5.87 22.17 4.26
CA LEU A 95 6.09 23.17 5.31
C LEU A 95 5.42 24.50 4.98
N LEU A 96 5.38 24.85 3.71
CA LEU A 96 4.87 26.14 3.22
C LEU A 96 3.48 26.02 2.59
N ASP A 97 3.24 24.93 1.86
CA ASP A 97 2.03 24.72 1.08
C ASP A 97 1.08 23.74 1.76
N LYS A 98 -0.12 24.18 2.09
CA LYS A 98 -1.19 23.33 2.59
C LYS A 98 -2.20 23.11 1.47
N VAL A 99 -2.41 21.85 1.07
CA VAL A 99 -3.26 21.50 -0.08
C VAL A 99 -4.66 21.07 0.30
N ALA A 100 -4.86 20.60 1.53
CA ALA A 100 -6.17 20.13 2.02
C ALA A 100 -6.20 20.06 3.54
N THR A 101 -7.39 19.83 4.09
CA THR A 101 -7.60 19.57 5.51
C THR A 101 -8.33 18.22 5.67
N LEU A 102 -7.80 17.36 6.52
CA LEU A 102 -8.37 16.05 6.83
C LEU A 102 -9.27 16.18 8.07
N SER A 103 -10.53 15.77 7.95
CA SER A 103 -11.45 15.78 9.08
C SER A 103 -11.12 14.70 10.11
N LYS A 104 -11.53 14.89 11.36
CA LYS A 104 -11.40 13.88 12.43
C LYS A 104 -12.02 12.55 12.04
N LYS A 105 -13.19 12.60 11.42
CA LYS A 105 -13.93 11.40 11.00
C LYS A 105 -13.16 10.61 9.97
N ASP A 106 -12.65 11.28 8.94
CA ASP A 106 -11.84 10.65 7.90
C ASP A 106 -10.53 10.10 8.45
N LEU A 107 -9.89 10.83 9.36
CA LEU A 107 -8.69 10.38 10.07
C LEU A 107 -8.95 9.08 10.83
N GLU A 108 -10.06 9.00 11.55
CA GLU A 108 -10.45 7.79 12.29
C GLU A 108 -10.72 6.61 11.38
N GLU A 109 -11.42 6.81 10.26
CA GLU A 109 -11.69 5.77 9.27
C GLU A 109 -10.41 5.23 8.64
N ILE A 110 -9.48 6.11 8.28
CA ILE A 110 -8.17 5.72 7.74
C ILE A 110 -7.37 4.94 8.78
N ALA A 111 -7.37 5.40 10.03
CA ALA A 111 -6.69 4.72 11.13
C ALA A 111 -7.25 3.32 11.35
N LYS A 112 -8.56 3.14 11.34
CA LYS A 112 -9.21 1.82 11.45
C LYS A 112 -8.82 0.90 10.31
N THR A 113 -8.78 1.41 9.08
CA THR A 113 -8.39 0.64 7.90
C THR A 113 -6.94 0.16 7.98
N LYS A 114 -6.05 1.00 8.53
CA LYS A 114 -4.62 0.70 8.64
C LYS A 114 -4.23 -0.10 9.89
N MET A 115 -5.10 -0.22 10.87
CA MET A 115 -4.79 -0.92 12.14
C MET A 115 -4.11 -2.29 11.96
N PRO A 116 -4.53 -3.16 11.00
CA PRO A 116 -3.87 -4.47 10.81
C PRO A 116 -2.41 -4.38 10.39
N ASP A 117 -1.97 -3.29 9.77
CA ASP A 117 -0.64 -3.15 9.17
C ASP A 117 0.30 -2.25 9.95
N ILE A 118 -0.19 -1.52 10.94
CA ILE A 118 0.62 -0.59 11.73
C ILE A 118 0.87 -1.11 13.15
N ASN A 119 1.96 -0.66 13.75
CA ASN A 119 2.35 -1.03 15.11
C ASN A 119 1.73 -0.06 16.13
N ALA A 120 0.42 0.11 16.08
CA ALA A 120 -0.31 0.92 17.04
C ALA A 120 -1.10 0.02 18.00
N ASN A 121 -1.07 0.35 19.28
CA ASN A 121 -1.79 -0.41 20.30
C ASN A 121 -3.28 -0.08 20.36
N ASP A 122 -3.63 1.16 20.01
CA ASP A 122 -5.01 1.66 20.03
C ASP A 122 -5.27 2.61 18.86
N ILE A 123 -6.54 3.02 18.72
CA ILE A 123 -6.96 3.90 17.63
C ILE A 123 -6.36 5.31 17.74
N GLU A 124 -6.11 5.80 18.95
CA GLU A 124 -5.51 7.12 19.17
C GLU A 124 -4.05 7.15 18.69
N ALA A 125 -3.29 6.10 18.97
CA ALA A 125 -1.93 5.94 18.44
C ALA A 125 -1.93 5.83 16.90
N ALA A 126 -2.88 5.08 16.33
CA ALA A 126 -3.06 4.97 14.89
C ALA A 126 -3.36 6.32 14.24
N LYS A 127 -4.24 7.12 14.84
CA LYS A 127 -4.56 8.48 14.37
C LYS A 127 -3.32 9.37 14.33
N LYS A 128 -2.45 9.30 15.34
CA LYS A 128 -1.19 10.07 15.39
C LYS A 128 -0.26 9.69 14.25
N ILE A 129 -0.14 8.40 13.93
CA ILE A 129 0.67 7.90 12.83
C ILE A 129 0.16 8.46 11.49
N ILE A 130 -1.14 8.36 11.25
CA ILE A 130 -1.77 8.86 10.03
C ILE A 130 -1.68 10.39 9.93
N ALA A 131 -1.87 11.10 11.05
CA ALA A 131 -1.73 12.55 11.11
C ALA A 131 -0.31 13.01 10.72
N GLY A 132 0.73 12.29 11.17
CA GLY A 132 2.10 12.55 10.78
C GLY A 132 2.32 12.38 9.27
N THR A 133 1.77 11.34 8.67
CA THR A 133 1.80 11.12 7.22
C THR A 133 1.08 12.25 6.47
N ALA A 134 -0.09 12.64 6.92
CA ALA A 134 -0.86 13.74 6.33
C ALA A 134 -0.07 15.06 6.36
N ARG A 135 0.56 15.36 7.49
CA ARG A 135 1.38 16.56 7.64
C ARG A 135 2.56 16.55 6.66
N SER A 136 3.20 15.41 6.44
CA SER A 136 4.28 15.27 5.45
C SER A 136 3.83 15.49 4.01
N MET A 137 2.53 15.39 3.75
CA MET A 137 1.92 15.61 2.44
C MET A 137 1.38 17.03 2.25
N GLY A 138 1.49 17.87 3.25
CA GLY A 138 0.89 19.22 3.24
C GLY A 138 -0.62 19.20 3.53
N VAL A 139 -1.12 18.17 4.18
CA VAL A 139 -2.52 18.07 4.60
C VAL A 139 -2.61 18.39 6.09
N GLU A 140 -3.42 19.37 6.43
CA GLU A 140 -3.72 19.69 7.83
C GLU A 140 -4.74 18.70 8.39
N VAL A 141 -4.62 18.40 9.66
CA VAL A 141 -5.54 17.50 10.36
C VAL A 141 -6.34 18.31 11.39
N GLU A 142 -7.66 18.17 11.36
CA GLU A 142 -8.52 18.76 12.38
C GLU A 142 -8.25 18.12 13.74
N GLN A 143 -8.14 18.96 14.78
CA GLN A 143 -7.94 18.53 16.17
C GLN A 143 -9.26 18.35 16.92
#